data_d9f5b3f3f1f58a0f93ecaac7dc3fedc3
#
_entry.id   d9f5b3f3f1f58a0f93ecaac7dc3fedc3
#
_cell.length_a   1.000
_cell.length_b   1.000
_cell.length_c   1.000
_cell.angle_alpha   90.00
_cell.angle_beta   90.00
_cell.angle_gamma   90.00
#
_symmetry.space_group_name_H-M   'P 1'
#
loop_
_entity.id
_entity.type
_entity.pdbx_description
1 polymer ?
#
loop_
_entity_poly.entity_id
_entity_poly.type
_entity_poly.pdbx_seq_one_letter_code
_entity_poly.pdbx_strand_id
1 'polypeptide(L)'
;MLIPRNSYLIPRTSKGHFCVSSLHFPEQQITFVSLFEGVLYFNSQKMDHNSYKTSYANKATVEKSWFVVDANSQVLGRVASQIAHILRGKHKASYSPHVDCGDNVIVINAEKVRMTGKKWTDRVIFTHSGYPGGQREHTPTMIRSKHPERLIEHAVRGMLPKNRLGSELYRSLHVYAGTEHPHTAQQPKELKF
;
A
#
# COMPACT_ATOMS: atom_id res chain seq x y z
N MET A 1 20.82 43.34 -36.69
CA MET A 1 21.77 42.24 -36.44
C MET A 1 21.02 40.96 -36.71
N LEU A 2 21.19 40.36 -37.87
CA LEU A 2 20.39 39.25 -38.42
C LEU A 2 21.09 37.92 -38.07
N ILE A 3 20.35 36.98 -37.51
CA ILE A 3 20.83 35.62 -37.25
C ILE A 3 20.35 34.73 -38.41
N PRO A 4 21.22 33.97 -39.09
CA PRO A 4 20.84 33.14 -40.23
C PRO A 4 20.18 31.83 -39.79
N ARG A 5 19.06 31.50 -40.42
CA ARG A 5 18.40 30.19 -40.37
C ARG A 5 19.24 29.17 -41.16
N ASN A 6 19.66 28.10 -40.48
CA ASN A 6 20.32 26.99 -41.13
C ASN A 6 19.29 25.90 -41.45
N SER A 7 18.96 25.80 -42.74
CA SER A 7 18.11 24.75 -43.32
C SER A 7 18.99 23.57 -43.73
N TYR A 8 18.93 22.47 -42.98
CA TYR A 8 19.54 21.21 -43.41
C TYR A 8 18.56 20.42 -44.28
N LEU A 9 18.80 20.44 -45.57
CA LEU A 9 18.22 19.54 -46.56
C LEU A 9 18.81 18.14 -46.38
N ILE A 10 17.95 17.14 -46.10
CA ILE A 10 18.31 15.72 -46.12
C ILE A 10 18.07 15.18 -47.52
N PRO A 11 19.10 14.67 -48.25
CA PRO A 11 18.88 14.02 -49.53
C PRO A 11 18.31 12.61 -49.34
N ARG A 12 17.21 12.33 -50.03
CA ARG A 12 16.70 10.97 -50.24
C ARG A 12 17.65 10.27 -51.20
N THR A 13 18.30 9.18 -50.75
CA THR A 13 18.97 8.26 -51.65
C THR A 13 18.40 6.86 -51.53
N SER A 14 18.19 6.31 -52.70
CA SER A 14 17.67 5.04 -53.11
C SER A 14 18.43 3.83 -52.55
N LYS A 15 17.71 2.71 -52.54
CA LYS A 15 18.15 1.35 -52.27
C LYS A 15 19.58 1.02 -52.73
N GLY A 16 20.45 0.68 -51.77
CA GLY A 16 21.76 0.10 -52.06
C GLY A 16 22.02 -1.01 -51.03
N HIS A 17 22.18 -2.22 -51.53
CA HIS A 17 22.66 -3.37 -50.79
C HIS A 17 24.05 -3.08 -50.25
N PHE A 18 24.22 -3.06 -48.95
CA PHE A 18 25.53 -2.98 -48.32
C PHE A 18 26.03 -4.39 -48.03
N CYS A 19 27.02 -4.81 -48.77
CA CYS A 19 27.81 -6.01 -48.58
C CYS A 19 28.67 -5.82 -47.32
N VAL A 20 28.41 -6.64 -46.28
CA VAL A 20 29.24 -6.64 -45.06
C VAL A 20 30.55 -7.38 -45.40
N SER A 21 31.60 -6.63 -45.68
CA SER A 21 32.95 -7.16 -45.74
C SER A 21 33.43 -7.51 -44.32
N SER A 22 33.85 -8.75 -44.15
CA SER A 22 34.42 -9.35 -42.95
C SER A 22 35.59 -8.51 -42.41
N LEU A 23 35.39 -7.82 -41.32
CA LEU A 23 36.45 -7.31 -40.48
C LEU A 23 36.88 -8.40 -39.52
N HIS A 24 38.07 -8.94 -39.77
CA HIS A 24 38.80 -9.91 -38.96
C HIS A 24 39.30 -9.18 -37.68
N PHE A 25 38.66 -9.36 -36.56
CA PHE A 25 39.15 -8.87 -35.27
C PHE A 25 40.06 -9.93 -34.61
N PRO A 26 41.23 -9.56 -34.07
CA PRO A 26 42.16 -10.50 -33.43
C PRO A 26 41.58 -10.98 -32.09
N GLU A 27 41.78 -12.26 -31.82
CA GLU A 27 41.20 -13.15 -30.80
C GLU A 27 41.50 -12.81 -29.33
N GLN A 28 42.19 -11.71 -29.02
CA GLN A 28 42.67 -11.41 -27.66
C GLN A 28 41.84 -10.38 -26.86
N GLN A 29 40.70 -9.91 -27.36
CA GLN A 29 39.82 -8.98 -26.62
C GLN A 29 38.51 -9.60 -26.12
N ILE A 30 38.33 -10.89 -26.25
CA ILE A 30 37.05 -11.57 -25.94
C ILE A 30 36.78 -11.69 -24.42
N THR A 31 37.78 -11.58 -23.56
CA THR A 31 37.61 -11.75 -22.12
C THR A 31 37.04 -10.53 -21.40
N PHE A 32 37.14 -9.35 -21.99
CA PHE A 32 36.61 -8.13 -21.34
C PHE A 32 35.14 -7.79 -21.73
N VAL A 33 34.72 -8.23 -22.92
CA VAL A 33 33.36 -7.98 -23.42
C VAL A 33 32.35 -8.93 -22.76
N SER A 34 32.76 -10.16 -22.43
CA SER A 34 31.86 -11.15 -21.80
C SER A 34 31.45 -10.79 -20.35
N LEU A 35 32.30 -10.07 -19.63
CA LEU A 35 32.00 -9.57 -18.29
C LEU A 35 31.05 -8.35 -18.32
N PHE A 36 31.06 -7.60 -19.42
CA PHE A 36 30.17 -6.45 -19.58
C PHE A 36 28.78 -6.82 -20.12
N GLU A 37 28.68 -7.90 -20.91
CA GLU A 37 27.37 -8.40 -21.39
C GLU A 37 26.50 -8.93 -20.25
N GLY A 38 27.09 -9.51 -19.20
CA GLY A 38 26.33 -9.96 -18.02
C GLY A 38 25.67 -8.84 -17.23
N VAL A 39 26.22 -7.63 -17.26
CA VAL A 39 25.68 -6.45 -16.57
C VAL A 39 24.68 -5.69 -17.44
N LEU A 40 24.84 -5.71 -18.75
CA LEU A 40 23.93 -5.04 -19.70
C LEU A 40 22.62 -5.83 -19.95
N TYR A 41 22.64 -7.16 -19.72
CA TYR A 41 21.43 -7.98 -19.88
C TYR A 41 20.32 -7.69 -18.86
N PHE A 42 20.66 -7.02 -17.74
CA PHE A 42 19.69 -6.71 -16.69
C PHE A 42 18.82 -5.50 -16.97
N ASN A 43 19.12 -4.71 -18.03
CA ASN A 43 18.41 -3.44 -18.29
C ASN A 43 17.74 -3.32 -19.65
N SER A 44 17.67 -4.37 -20.46
CA SER A 44 16.83 -4.33 -21.65
C SER A 44 15.42 -4.88 -21.35
N GLN A 45 14.76 -4.38 -20.32
CA GLN A 45 13.31 -4.37 -20.36
C GLN A 45 12.95 -3.48 -21.56
N LYS A 46 12.56 -4.13 -22.66
CA LYS A 46 11.94 -3.45 -23.79
C LYS A 46 10.77 -2.64 -23.22
N MET A 47 11.00 -1.35 -23.07
CA MET A 47 9.91 -0.42 -22.80
C MET A 47 9.05 -0.43 -24.05
N ASP A 48 7.94 -1.12 -24.03
CA ASP A 48 6.94 -1.06 -25.07
C ASP A 48 6.37 0.36 -25.08
N HIS A 49 7.02 1.24 -25.85
CA HIS A 49 6.62 2.64 -26.01
C HIS A 49 5.20 2.81 -26.56
N ASN A 50 4.58 1.73 -27.03
CA ASN A 50 3.22 1.73 -27.57
C ASN A 50 2.15 1.29 -26.55
N SER A 51 2.52 0.93 -25.32
CA SER A 51 1.56 0.51 -24.32
C SER A 51 1.12 1.68 -23.45
N TYR A 52 0.18 2.47 -23.92
CA TYR A 52 -0.58 3.44 -23.11
C TYR A 52 -1.64 2.76 -22.23
N LYS A 53 -1.63 1.43 -22.14
CA LYS A 53 -2.62 0.67 -21.37
C LYS A 53 -2.33 0.80 -19.89
N THR A 54 -3.19 1.52 -19.19
CA THR A 54 -3.16 1.59 -17.71
C THR A 54 -3.56 0.24 -17.13
N SER A 55 -2.71 -0.36 -16.30
CA SER A 55 -3.04 -1.58 -15.58
C SER A 55 -3.81 -1.23 -14.31
N TYR A 56 -4.98 -1.82 -14.15
CA TYR A 56 -5.79 -1.70 -12.93
C TYR A 56 -5.74 -3.01 -12.16
N ALA A 57 -5.70 -2.90 -10.82
CA ALA A 57 -5.82 -4.06 -9.96
C ALA A 57 -7.25 -4.63 -10.05
N ASN A 58 -7.35 -5.94 -10.25
CA ASN A 58 -8.60 -6.70 -10.20
C ASN A 58 -8.61 -7.59 -8.96
N LYS A 59 -9.79 -8.01 -8.51
CA LYS A 59 -9.95 -8.89 -7.36
C LYS A 59 -9.11 -10.18 -7.46
N ALA A 60 -8.88 -10.68 -8.67
CA ALA A 60 -8.08 -11.88 -8.93
C ALA A 60 -6.55 -11.63 -8.93
N THR A 61 -6.12 -10.38 -9.15
CA THR A 61 -4.69 -10.02 -9.26
C THR A 61 -4.12 -9.40 -7.99
N VAL A 62 -4.98 -9.12 -7.01
CA VAL A 62 -4.56 -8.50 -5.75
C VAL A 62 -4.00 -9.57 -4.81
N GLU A 63 -2.74 -9.41 -4.44
CA GLU A 63 -2.10 -10.18 -3.38
C GLU A 63 -2.26 -9.46 -2.04
N LYS A 64 -2.74 -10.17 -1.02
CA LYS A 64 -2.92 -9.66 0.34
C LYS A 64 -1.85 -10.22 1.26
N SER A 65 -1.16 -9.34 1.95
CA SER A 65 -0.20 -9.67 3.00
C SER A 65 -0.82 -9.54 4.39
N TRP A 66 -0.19 -10.15 5.39
CA TRP A 66 -0.59 -10.03 6.78
C TRP A 66 0.42 -9.21 7.56
N PHE A 67 -0.08 -8.27 8.36
CA PHE A 67 0.75 -7.40 9.18
C PHE A 67 0.29 -7.41 10.63
N VAL A 68 1.26 -7.40 11.55
CA VAL A 68 1.02 -7.21 12.98
C VAL A 68 1.49 -5.82 13.38
N VAL A 69 0.66 -5.15 14.15
CA VAL A 69 0.91 -3.81 14.70
C VAL A 69 0.77 -3.88 16.22
N ASP A 70 1.80 -3.48 16.93
CA ASP A 70 1.73 -3.31 18.38
C ASP A 70 1.20 -1.91 18.73
N ALA A 71 0.05 -1.89 19.40
CA ALA A 71 -0.60 -0.65 19.85
C ALA A 71 -0.10 -0.16 21.21
N ASN A 72 0.88 -0.84 21.83
CA ASN A 72 1.39 -0.49 23.15
C ASN A 72 1.96 0.94 23.18
N SER A 73 1.47 1.77 24.10
CA SER A 73 1.86 3.16 24.30
C SER A 73 1.66 4.08 23.09
N GLN A 74 1.07 3.60 22.00
CA GLN A 74 0.78 4.35 20.81
C GLN A 74 -0.45 5.25 20.95
N VAL A 75 -0.46 6.39 20.27
CA VAL A 75 -1.61 7.29 20.24
C VAL A 75 -2.68 6.73 19.31
N LEU A 76 -3.90 6.46 19.84
CA LEU A 76 -5.01 5.84 19.12
C LEU A 76 -5.23 6.43 17.70
N GLY A 77 -5.30 7.76 17.58
CA GLY A 77 -5.60 8.40 16.29
C GLY A 77 -4.51 8.20 15.26
N ARG A 78 -3.25 8.21 15.66
CA ARG A 78 -2.09 7.99 14.77
C ARG A 78 -2.04 6.55 14.28
N VAL A 79 -2.17 5.61 15.19
CA VAL A 79 -2.23 4.18 14.83
C VAL A 79 -3.41 3.89 13.91
N ALA A 80 -4.60 4.38 14.24
CA ALA A 80 -5.80 4.17 13.45
C ALA A 80 -5.69 4.74 12.02
N SER A 81 -5.03 5.89 11.83
CA SER A 81 -4.82 6.46 10.50
C SER A 81 -3.88 5.62 9.63
N GLN A 82 -2.82 5.07 10.21
CA GLN A 82 -1.88 4.20 9.51
C GLN A 82 -2.50 2.85 9.19
N ILE A 83 -3.24 2.25 10.12
CA ILE A 83 -4.00 1.02 9.88
C ILE A 83 -5.00 1.24 8.73
N ALA A 84 -5.77 2.33 8.75
CA ALA A 84 -6.71 2.65 7.68
C ALA A 84 -6.03 2.84 6.32
N HIS A 85 -4.81 3.39 6.28
CA HIS A 85 -4.00 3.54 5.08
C HIS A 85 -3.61 2.18 4.49
N ILE A 86 -3.21 1.21 5.34
CA ILE A 86 -2.82 -0.14 4.95
C ILE A 86 -4.05 -0.95 4.51
N LEU A 87 -5.14 -0.93 5.29
CA LEU A 87 -6.40 -1.60 4.95
C LEU A 87 -6.98 -1.11 3.62
N ARG A 88 -6.80 0.17 3.30
CA ARG A 88 -7.20 0.72 2.00
C ARG A 88 -6.26 0.30 0.87
N GLY A 89 -5.03 -0.11 1.18
CA GLY A 89 -4.00 -0.45 0.19
C GLY A 89 -3.29 0.74 -0.43
N LYS A 90 -3.36 1.93 0.18
CA LYS A 90 -2.73 3.15 -0.34
C LYS A 90 -1.20 3.12 -0.36
N HIS A 91 -0.58 2.17 0.31
CA HIS A 91 0.87 1.95 0.30
C HIS A 91 1.33 1.18 -0.94
N LYS A 92 0.42 0.54 -1.69
CA LYS A 92 0.73 -0.23 -2.90
C LYS A 92 0.69 0.64 -4.14
N ALA A 93 1.66 0.44 -5.06
CA ALA A 93 1.68 1.14 -6.35
C ALA A 93 0.47 0.78 -7.24
N SER A 94 -0.05 -0.45 -7.10
CA SER A 94 -1.23 -0.96 -7.83
C SER A 94 -2.57 -0.51 -7.23
N TYR A 95 -2.58 0.47 -6.35
CA TYR A 95 -3.80 0.95 -5.71
C TYR A 95 -4.88 1.35 -6.70
N SER A 96 -6.09 0.79 -6.54
CA SER A 96 -7.28 1.14 -7.30
C SER A 96 -8.44 1.47 -6.36
N PRO A 97 -9.14 2.63 -6.51
CA PRO A 97 -10.13 3.08 -5.54
C PRO A 97 -11.38 2.20 -5.45
N HIS A 98 -11.70 1.45 -6.50
CA HIS A 98 -12.91 0.63 -6.63
C HIS A 98 -12.71 -0.83 -6.23
N VAL A 99 -11.46 -1.26 -6.00
CA VAL A 99 -11.10 -2.64 -5.63
C VAL A 99 -10.50 -2.65 -4.22
N ASP A 100 -10.71 -3.76 -3.51
CA ASP A 100 -10.04 -4.04 -2.24
C ASP A 100 -8.60 -4.49 -2.50
N CYS A 101 -7.67 -3.51 -2.52
CA CYS A 101 -6.23 -3.73 -2.67
C CYS A 101 -5.51 -3.80 -1.32
N GLY A 102 -6.24 -3.70 -0.21
CA GLY A 102 -5.69 -3.65 1.14
C GLY A 102 -5.12 -4.98 1.62
N ASP A 103 -4.38 -4.90 2.71
CA ASP A 103 -3.80 -6.03 3.41
C ASP A 103 -4.56 -6.32 4.71
N ASN A 104 -4.34 -7.52 5.27
CA ASN A 104 -4.91 -7.89 6.56
C ASN A 104 -4.03 -7.32 7.68
N VAL A 105 -4.66 -6.68 8.67
CA VAL A 105 -3.97 -6.06 9.78
C VAL A 105 -4.44 -6.67 11.10
N ILE A 106 -3.48 -7.15 11.87
CA ILE A 106 -3.67 -7.65 13.23
C ILE A 106 -3.14 -6.59 14.19
N VAL A 107 -3.95 -6.15 15.13
CA VAL A 107 -3.55 -5.20 16.16
C VAL A 107 -3.53 -5.92 17.49
N ILE A 108 -2.41 -5.85 18.18
CA ILE A 108 -2.22 -6.43 19.52
C ILE A 108 -2.10 -5.33 20.57
N ASN A 109 -2.27 -5.70 21.85
CA ASN A 109 -2.19 -4.78 23.00
C ASN A 109 -3.19 -3.61 22.94
N ALA A 110 -4.43 -3.84 22.50
CA ALA A 110 -5.44 -2.79 22.40
C ALA A 110 -5.76 -2.12 23.76
N GLU A 111 -5.56 -2.79 24.88
CA GLU A 111 -5.73 -2.25 26.23
C GLU A 111 -4.75 -1.12 26.56
N LYS A 112 -3.53 -1.19 25.98
CA LYS A 112 -2.41 -0.29 26.30
C LYS A 112 -2.35 0.95 25.40
N VAL A 113 -3.36 1.15 24.57
CA VAL A 113 -3.49 2.32 23.70
C VAL A 113 -3.61 3.60 24.51
N ARG A 114 -2.96 4.67 24.03
CA ARG A 114 -2.95 5.99 24.66
C ARG A 114 -3.86 6.97 23.94
N MET A 115 -4.54 7.81 24.68
CA MET A 115 -5.22 9.01 24.19
C MET A 115 -4.59 10.25 24.81
N THR A 116 -4.54 11.35 24.05
CA THR A 116 -3.98 12.62 24.51
C THR A 116 -5.02 13.52 25.14
N GLY A 117 -4.62 14.31 26.15
CA GLY A 117 -5.48 15.27 26.85
C GLY A 117 -6.58 14.57 27.64
N LYS A 118 -7.70 15.25 27.85
CA LYS A 118 -8.85 14.77 28.63
C LYS A 118 -9.83 13.87 27.84
N LYS A 119 -9.41 13.31 26.68
CA LYS A 119 -10.29 12.52 25.79
C LYS A 119 -10.83 11.25 26.41
N TRP A 120 -10.20 10.74 27.46
CA TRP A 120 -10.66 9.57 28.17
C TRP A 120 -12.00 9.80 28.88
N THR A 121 -12.21 10.99 29.43
CA THR A 121 -13.39 11.37 30.21
C THR A 121 -14.39 12.20 29.42
N ASP A 122 -13.90 13.17 28.67
CA ASP A 122 -14.75 14.21 28.05
C ASP A 122 -15.34 13.76 26.71
N ARG A 123 -14.71 12.78 26.05
CA ARG A 123 -15.24 12.27 24.79
C ARG A 123 -16.40 11.31 25.04
N VAL A 124 -17.53 11.57 24.39
CA VAL A 124 -18.69 10.69 24.43
C VAL A 124 -18.87 10.02 23.08
N ILE A 125 -19.08 8.71 23.08
CA ILE A 125 -19.40 7.89 21.93
C ILE A 125 -20.86 7.48 22.05
N PHE A 126 -21.66 7.92 21.10
CA PHE A 126 -23.10 7.62 21.05
C PHE A 126 -23.34 6.32 20.32
N THR A 127 -24.20 5.48 20.88
CA THR A 127 -24.76 4.29 20.23
C THR A 127 -26.29 4.36 20.31
N HIS A 128 -26.96 3.82 19.31
CA HIS A 128 -28.42 3.83 19.27
C HIS A 128 -28.96 2.46 18.89
N SER A 129 -29.98 1.98 19.61
CA SER A 129 -30.60 0.67 19.38
C SER A 129 -31.68 0.66 18.29
N GLY A 130 -32.06 1.83 17.76
CA GLY A 130 -33.14 1.97 16.78
C GLY A 130 -34.55 2.20 17.38
N TYR A 131 -34.70 2.06 18.69
CA TYR A 131 -35.99 2.27 19.40
C TYR A 131 -36.06 3.67 20.01
N PRO A 132 -37.27 4.23 20.23
CA PRO A 132 -37.45 5.49 20.96
C PRO A 132 -36.75 5.44 22.30
N GLY A 133 -35.94 6.46 22.65
CA GLY A 133 -35.14 6.50 23.88
C GLY A 133 -33.93 5.55 23.88
N GLY A 134 -33.60 4.91 22.77
CA GLY A 134 -32.51 3.93 22.67
C GLY A 134 -31.11 4.49 22.54
N GLN A 135 -30.90 5.81 22.70
CA GLN A 135 -29.58 6.42 22.72
C GLN A 135 -28.82 6.07 23.99
N ARG A 136 -27.58 5.64 23.83
CA ARG A 136 -26.67 5.34 24.96
C ARG A 136 -25.36 6.09 24.77
N GLU A 137 -24.82 6.58 25.86
CA GLU A 137 -23.57 7.30 25.91
C GLU A 137 -22.49 6.44 26.56
N HIS A 138 -21.34 6.35 25.91
CA HIS A 138 -20.21 5.61 26.41
C HIS A 138 -18.96 6.49 26.40
N THR A 139 -18.28 6.57 27.55
CA THR A 139 -16.94 7.19 27.60
C THR A 139 -15.89 6.17 27.16
N PRO A 140 -14.76 6.60 26.59
CA PRO A 140 -13.66 5.70 26.24
C PRO A 140 -13.15 4.87 27.42
N THR A 141 -13.18 5.40 28.65
CA THR A 141 -12.84 4.67 29.87
C THR A 141 -13.76 3.48 30.11
N MET A 142 -15.07 3.66 29.92
CA MET A 142 -16.05 2.55 30.04
C MET A 142 -15.86 1.50 28.96
N ILE A 143 -15.53 1.93 27.73
CA ILE A 143 -15.29 1.00 26.62
C ILE A 143 -14.01 0.21 26.88
N ARG A 144 -12.94 0.87 27.33
CA ARG A 144 -11.65 0.22 27.63
C ARG A 144 -11.80 -0.87 28.69
N SER A 145 -12.62 -0.64 29.71
CA SER A 145 -12.82 -1.62 30.81
C SER A 145 -13.61 -2.84 30.37
N LYS A 146 -14.52 -2.71 29.40
CA LYS A 146 -15.38 -3.81 28.94
C LYS A 146 -14.87 -4.50 27.68
N HIS A 147 -14.51 -3.72 26.67
CA HIS A 147 -14.14 -4.19 25.34
C HIS A 147 -13.11 -3.23 24.73
N PRO A 148 -11.82 -3.35 25.07
CA PRO A 148 -10.78 -2.43 24.60
C PRO A 148 -10.61 -2.44 23.08
N GLU A 149 -10.88 -3.56 22.42
CA GLU A 149 -10.80 -3.71 20.96
C GLU A 149 -11.70 -2.70 20.25
N ARG A 150 -12.89 -2.45 20.77
CA ARG A 150 -13.88 -1.55 20.17
C ARG A 150 -13.41 -0.11 20.03
N LEU A 151 -12.45 0.34 20.84
CA LEU A 151 -11.87 1.68 20.69
C LEU A 151 -11.11 1.84 19.38
N ILE A 152 -10.28 0.86 19.06
CA ILE A 152 -9.50 0.86 17.81
C ILE A 152 -10.43 0.63 16.61
N GLU A 153 -11.32 -0.33 16.72
CA GLU A 153 -12.32 -0.64 15.70
C GLU A 153 -13.16 0.59 15.32
N HIS A 154 -13.69 1.30 16.33
CA HIS A 154 -14.46 2.51 16.11
C HIS A 154 -13.65 3.61 15.45
N ALA A 155 -12.38 3.79 15.87
CA ALA A 155 -11.49 4.79 15.28
C ALA A 155 -11.16 4.48 13.82
N VAL A 156 -10.81 3.23 13.49
CA VAL A 156 -10.48 2.79 12.12
C VAL A 156 -11.73 2.84 11.23
N ARG A 157 -12.88 2.35 11.70
CA ARG A 157 -14.15 2.39 10.96
C ARG A 157 -14.55 3.82 10.58
N GLY A 158 -14.29 4.79 11.47
CA GLY A 158 -14.53 6.21 11.19
C GLY A 158 -13.63 6.78 10.10
N MET A 159 -12.44 6.19 9.86
CA MET A 159 -11.45 6.61 8.86
C MET A 159 -11.59 5.88 7.52
N LEU A 160 -12.29 4.75 7.48
CA LEU A 160 -12.60 4.02 6.27
C LEU A 160 -13.79 4.65 5.53
N PRO A 161 -13.93 4.46 4.20
CA PRO A 161 -15.07 4.95 3.45
C PRO A 161 -16.36 4.28 3.92
N LYS A 162 -17.46 5.05 3.96
CA LYS A 162 -18.77 4.57 4.43
C LYS A 162 -19.59 3.97 3.29
N ASN A 163 -19.04 2.96 2.61
CA ASN A 163 -19.69 2.27 1.50
C ASN A 163 -19.51 0.74 1.66
N ARG A 164 -20.03 -0.03 0.70
CA ARG A 164 -19.91 -1.51 0.70
C ARG A 164 -18.44 -1.95 0.73
N LEU A 165 -17.58 -1.30 -0.07
CA LEU A 165 -16.15 -1.56 -0.08
C LEU A 165 -15.51 -1.31 1.30
N GLY A 166 -15.87 -0.21 1.98
CA GLY A 166 -15.38 0.07 3.33
C GLY A 166 -15.78 -0.99 4.36
N SER A 167 -16.95 -1.60 4.20
CA SER A 167 -17.38 -2.72 5.06
C SER A 167 -16.59 -4.00 4.78
N GLU A 168 -16.17 -4.24 3.54
CA GLU A 168 -15.28 -5.35 3.16
C GLU A 168 -13.87 -5.12 3.72
N LEU A 169 -13.32 -3.93 3.54
CA LEU A 169 -12.02 -3.53 4.09
C LEU A 169 -11.94 -3.70 5.62
N TYR A 170 -13.03 -3.35 6.32
CA TYR A 170 -13.12 -3.48 7.76
C TYR A 170 -13.02 -4.94 8.24
N ARG A 171 -13.45 -5.91 7.46
CA ARG A 171 -13.33 -7.35 7.78
C ARG A 171 -11.87 -7.84 7.80
N SER A 172 -10.98 -7.13 7.14
CA SER A 172 -9.54 -7.44 7.14
C SER A 172 -8.80 -6.87 8.37
N LEU A 173 -9.52 -6.24 9.31
CA LEU A 173 -9.00 -5.77 10.58
C LEU A 173 -9.31 -6.78 11.68
N HIS A 174 -8.28 -7.21 12.39
CA HIS A 174 -8.37 -8.09 13.55
C HIS A 174 -7.73 -7.41 14.75
N VAL A 175 -8.48 -7.18 15.82
CA VAL A 175 -8.01 -6.46 17.02
C VAL A 175 -8.05 -7.39 18.22
N TYR A 176 -6.97 -7.42 18.99
CA TYR A 176 -6.83 -8.23 20.20
C TYR A 176 -6.43 -7.37 21.40
N ALA A 177 -7.05 -7.64 22.52
CA ALA A 177 -6.77 -6.93 23.78
C ALA A 177 -5.34 -7.19 24.26
N GLY A 178 -4.94 -8.45 24.27
CA GLY A 178 -3.63 -8.92 24.73
C GLY A 178 -2.56 -8.97 23.66
N THR A 179 -1.49 -9.72 23.94
CA THR A 179 -0.33 -9.93 23.06
C THR A 179 -0.51 -11.11 22.11
N GLU A 180 -1.39 -12.05 22.46
CA GLU A 180 -1.58 -13.29 21.72
C GLU A 180 -2.63 -13.13 20.62
N HIS A 181 -2.38 -13.75 19.47
CA HIS A 181 -3.30 -13.79 18.35
C HIS A 181 -3.30 -15.18 17.67
N PRO A 182 -4.44 -15.65 17.14
CA PRO A 182 -4.56 -16.98 16.54
C PRO A 182 -3.99 -17.11 15.12
N HIS A 183 -3.47 -16.00 14.54
CA HIS A 183 -3.05 -15.92 13.13
C HIS A 183 -1.56 -16.24 12.90
N THR A 184 -0.97 -17.14 13.67
CA THR A 184 0.46 -17.52 13.52
C THR A 184 0.73 -18.24 12.20
N ALA A 185 -0.23 -19.03 11.73
CA ALA A 185 -0.13 -19.78 10.48
C ALA A 185 0.03 -18.88 9.23
N GLN A 186 -0.45 -17.64 9.27
CA GLN A 186 -0.33 -16.66 8.19
C GLN A 186 1.02 -15.95 8.13
N GLN A 187 1.91 -16.21 9.10
CA GLN A 187 3.25 -15.60 9.20
C GLN A 187 3.22 -14.07 9.01
N PRO A 188 2.47 -13.34 9.85
CA PRO A 188 2.31 -11.91 9.69
C PRO A 188 3.62 -11.16 9.93
N LYS A 189 3.87 -10.11 9.14
CA LYS A 189 5.06 -9.26 9.25
C LYS A 189 4.82 -8.16 10.29
N GLU A 190 5.78 -7.91 11.17
CA GLU A 190 5.70 -6.80 12.12
C GLU A 190 5.85 -5.46 11.42
N LEU A 191 4.94 -4.54 11.72
CA LEU A 191 5.01 -3.14 11.33
C LEU A 191 5.20 -2.26 12.56
N LYS A 192 6.27 -1.50 12.57
CA LYS A 192 6.55 -0.46 13.58
C LYS A 192 6.20 0.90 13.00
N PHE A 193 5.48 1.71 13.78
CA PHE A 193 5.04 3.05 13.40
C PHE A 193 5.75 4.12 14.22
#